data_9800e6796ba76dc3164579077672c7a1
#
_entry.id   9800e6796ba76dc3164579077672c7a1
#
_cell.length_a   1.000
_cell.length_b   1.000
_cell.length_c   1.000
_cell.angle_alpha   90.00
_cell.angle_beta   90.00
_cell.angle_gamma   90.00
#
_symmetry.space_group_name_H-M   'P 1'
#
loop_
_entity.id
_entity.type
_entity.pdbx_description
1 polymer ?
#
loop_
_entity_poly.entity_id
_entity_poly.type
_entity_poly.pdbx_seq_one_letter_code
_entity_poly.pdbx_strand_id
1 'polypeptide(L)'
;MSKTEVGHFDLSHFQQITYKNKIFYYHELNEQLSLPKLLILGKFDPLLVSYHDKEIIIDPKYHPLVWKKAGQIAAIILKEGQFQATWTFRKSTSSISFSVSSLTEFNKSEKAYIEKSFLAFSSQMGLTCQKITYQNL
;
A
#
# COMPACT_ATOMS: atom_id res chain seq x y z
N MET A 1 12.07 -4.43 15.90
CA MET A 1 13.23 -4.40 16.81
C MET A 1 13.03 -3.32 17.86
N SER A 2 13.29 -3.64 19.10
CA SER A 2 13.26 -2.64 20.19
C SER A 2 14.49 -1.73 20.11
N LYS A 3 14.44 -0.55 20.76
CA LYS A 3 15.61 0.36 20.87
C LYS A 3 16.84 -0.32 21.46
N THR A 4 16.64 -1.33 22.30
CA THR A 4 17.70 -2.08 22.99
C THR A 4 18.41 -3.04 22.03
N GLU A 5 17.70 -3.61 21.05
CA GLU A 5 18.28 -4.53 20.06
C GLU A 5 19.14 -3.79 19.02
N VAL A 6 18.73 -2.57 18.62
CA VAL A 6 19.49 -1.75 17.66
C VAL A 6 20.83 -1.28 18.27
N GLY A 7 20.90 -1.08 19.59
CA GLY A 7 22.12 -0.65 20.29
C GLY A 7 23.29 -1.64 20.22
N HIS A 8 23.06 -2.89 19.78
CA HIS A 8 24.10 -3.91 19.63
C HIS A 8 24.62 -4.06 18.20
N PHE A 9 24.04 -3.36 17.22
CA PHE A 9 24.49 -3.38 15.83
C PHE A 9 25.47 -2.25 15.55
N ASP A 10 26.55 -2.57 14.84
CA ASP A 10 27.46 -1.55 14.32
C ASP A 10 26.79 -0.83 13.14
N LEU A 11 26.35 0.39 13.41
CA LEU A 11 25.69 1.26 12.43
C LEU A 11 26.66 2.19 11.71
N SER A 12 27.99 2.06 11.93
CA SER A 12 29.01 2.94 11.35
C SER A 12 29.04 2.94 9.82
N HIS A 13 28.57 1.84 9.21
CA HIS A 13 28.49 1.67 7.75
C HIS A 13 27.16 2.11 7.16
N PHE A 14 26.23 2.58 7.98
CA PHE A 14 24.90 3.02 7.52
C PHE A 14 24.84 4.54 7.48
N GLN A 15 24.19 5.03 6.44
CA GLN A 15 23.73 6.41 6.38
C GLN A 15 22.40 6.55 7.11
N GLN A 16 22.03 7.78 7.47
CA GLN A 16 20.77 8.02 8.18
C GLN A 16 19.96 9.12 7.49
N ILE A 17 18.65 8.98 7.53
CA ILE A 17 17.70 10.01 7.12
C ILE A 17 16.66 10.21 8.23
N THR A 18 16.26 11.46 8.45
CA THR A 18 15.19 11.77 9.41
C THR A 18 13.90 12.06 8.66
N TYR A 19 12.85 11.36 9.03
CA TYR A 19 11.50 11.57 8.53
C TYR A 19 10.49 11.52 9.67
N LYS A 20 9.62 12.54 9.79
CA LYS A 20 8.63 12.66 10.89
C LYS A 20 9.25 12.46 12.28
N ASN A 21 10.37 13.12 12.56
CA ASN A 21 11.15 13.02 13.81
C ASN A 21 11.68 11.60 14.16
N LYS A 22 11.77 10.73 13.16
CA LYS A 22 12.34 9.38 13.29
C LYS A 22 13.56 9.23 12.42
N ILE A 23 14.54 8.50 12.93
CA ILE A 23 15.79 8.22 12.22
C ILE A 23 15.66 6.85 11.56
N PHE A 24 15.93 6.82 10.27
CA PHE A 24 16.01 5.60 9.46
C PHE A 24 17.44 5.41 9.01
N TYR A 25 17.93 4.18 9.09
CA TYR A 25 19.26 3.80 8.64
C TYR A 25 19.15 3.05 7.31
N TYR A 26 20.05 3.36 6.38
CA TYR A 26 20.12 2.70 5.09
C TYR A 26 21.59 2.52 4.66
N HIS A 27 21.86 1.48 3.87
CA HIS A 27 23.21 1.20 3.39
C HIS A 27 23.50 1.94 2.08
N GLU A 28 22.60 1.82 1.11
CA GLU A 28 22.69 2.51 -0.19
C GLU A 28 21.30 3.00 -0.61
N LEU A 29 21.23 4.25 -1.09
CA LEU A 29 20.06 4.76 -1.79
C LEU A 29 20.29 4.61 -3.30
N ASN A 30 19.42 3.86 -3.95
CA ASN A 30 19.37 3.88 -5.40
C ASN A 30 18.58 5.12 -5.85
N GLU A 31 19.29 6.20 -6.13
CA GLU A 31 18.70 7.49 -6.55
C GLU A 31 17.96 7.40 -7.90
N GLN A 32 18.16 6.30 -8.65
CA GLN A 32 17.46 6.06 -9.92
C GLN A 32 16.10 5.37 -9.74
N LEU A 33 15.76 4.91 -8.54
CA LEU A 33 14.45 4.32 -8.25
C LEU A 33 13.40 5.41 -8.09
N SER A 34 12.58 5.59 -9.12
CA SER A 34 11.34 6.35 -8.98
C SER A 34 10.21 5.41 -8.51
N LEU A 35 9.53 5.80 -7.43
CA LEU A 35 8.32 5.10 -7.03
C LEU A 35 7.22 5.32 -8.07
N PRO A 36 6.40 4.30 -8.36
CA PRO A 36 5.25 4.47 -9.22
C PRO A 36 4.29 5.50 -8.60
N LYS A 37 3.66 6.31 -9.46
CA LYS A 37 2.68 7.30 -9.01
C LYS A 37 1.54 6.69 -8.19
N LEU A 38 1.11 5.49 -8.57
CA LEU A 38 0.14 4.68 -7.83
C LEU A 38 0.79 3.39 -7.36
N LEU A 39 0.60 3.04 -6.09
CA LEU A 39 1.02 1.79 -5.50
C LEU A 39 -0.21 1.04 -5.00
N ILE A 40 -0.48 -0.13 -5.57
CA ILE A 40 -1.62 -0.97 -5.23
C ILE A 40 -1.14 -2.06 -4.27
N LEU A 41 -1.60 -2.00 -3.02
CA LEU A 41 -1.21 -2.91 -1.96
C LEU A 41 -2.36 -3.85 -1.62
N GLY A 42 -2.05 -5.13 -1.49
CA GLY A 42 -3.00 -6.16 -1.08
C GLY A 42 -3.35 -6.11 0.41
N LYS A 43 -4.30 -6.96 0.82
CA LYS A 43 -4.53 -7.20 2.24
C LYS A 43 -3.28 -7.77 2.88
N PHE A 44 -2.96 -7.31 4.10
CA PHE A 44 -1.78 -7.77 4.84
C PHE A 44 -0.45 -7.57 4.10
N ASP A 45 -0.40 -6.58 3.20
CA ASP A 45 0.85 -6.24 2.54
C ASP A 45 1.96 -5.97 3.57
N PRO A 46 3.20 -6.46 3.36
CA PRO A 46 4.32 -6.27 4.28
C PRO A 46 4.54 -4.81 4.67
N LEU A 47 4.33 -3.85 3.77
CA LEU A 47 4.43 -2.43 4.08
C LEU A 47 3.45 -2.00 5.18
N LEU A 48 2.26 -2.60 5.23
CA LEU A 48 1.21 -2.27 6.21
C LEU A 48 1.35 -3.05 7.53
N VAL A 49 2.07 -4.17 7.52
CA VAL A 49 2.23 -5.06 8.69
C VAL A 49 3.51 -4.78 9.46
N SER A 50 4.61 -4.50 8.74
CA SER A 50 5.97 -4.52 9.31
C SER A 50 6.31 -3.35 10.21
N TYR A 51 5.62 -2.21 10.06
CA TYR A 51 5.90 -1.02 10.85
C TYR A 51 5.01 -0.94 12.09
N HIS A 52 5.63 -0.87 13.26
CA HIS A 52 4.91 -0.62 14.52
C HIS A 52 4.23 0.75 14.49
N ASP A 53 4.95 1.75 13.95
CA ASP A 53 4.46 3.12 13.84
C ASP A 53 3.81 3.36 12.47
N LYS A 54 2.50 3.26 12.45
CA LYS A 54 1.66 3.38 11.26
C LYS A 54 1.62 4.79 10.66
N GLU A 55 1.93 5.81 11.45
CA GLU A 55 1.95 7.22 11.01
C GLU A 55 3.04 7.49 9.97
N ILE A 56 4.08 6.65 9.91
CA ILE A 56 5.12 6.74 8.89
C ILE A 56 4.54 6.57 7.48
N ILE A 57 3.54 5.68 7.36
CA ILE A 57 2.98 5.27 6.06
C ILE A 57 1.69 6.01 5.76
N ILE A 58 0.78 6.11 6.75
CA ILE A 58 -0.58 6.62 6.56
C ILE A 58 -0.91 7.64 7.64
N ASP A 59 -1.52 8.76 7.22
CA ASP A 59 -2.02 9.79 8.14
C ASP A 59 -3.00 9.15 9.16
N PRO A 60 -2.86 9.44 10.47
CA PRO A 60 -3.68 8.87 11.54
C PRO A 60 -5.19 8.93 11.31
N LYS A 61 -5.68 9.97 10.63
CA LYS A 61 -7.12 10.12 10.33
C LYS A 61 -7.69 9.00 9.45
N TYR A 62 -6.82 8.30 8.68
CA TYR A 62 -7.22 7.19 7.81
C TYR A 62 -6.94 5.81 8.42
N HIS A 63 -6.32 5.73 9.59
CA HIS A 63 -6.03 4.45 10.26
C HIS A 63 -7.25 3.54 10.40
N PRO A 64 -8.44 4.03 10.79
CA PRO A 64 -9.62 3.18 10.91
C PRO A 64 -10.10 2.57 9.59
N LEU A 65 -9.74 3.17 8.44
CA LEU A 65 -10.08 2.64 7.11
C LEU A 65 -9.17 1.47 6.73
N VAL A 66 -7.93 1.48 7.23
CA VAL A 66 -6.89 0.51 6.86
C VAL A 66 -6.77 -0.60 7.91
N TRP A 67 -6.55 -0.25 9.18
CA TRP A 67 -6.43 -1.20 10.28
C TRP A 67 -7.76 -1.30 11.02
N LYS A 68 -8.51 -2.34 10.68
CA LYS A 68 -9.87 -2.58 11.20
C LYS A 68 -9.82 -3.42 12.47
N LYS A 69 -10.97 -3.53 13.13
CA LYS A 69 -11.16 -4.42 14.29
C LYS A 69 -10.79 -5.87 13.93
N ALA A 70 -10.47 -6.66 14.97
CA ALA A 70 -10.07 -8.07 14.85
C ALA A 70 -8.84 -8.31 13.94
N GLY A 71 -7.90 -7.35 13.89
CA GLY A 71 -6.64 -7.51 13.16
C GLY A 71 -6.76 -7.51 11.64
N GLN A 72 -7.91 -7.10 11.09
CA GLN A 72 -8.09 -7.02 9.65
C GLN A 72 -7.36 -5.80 9.08
N ILE A 73 -6.60 -6.01 8.01
CA ILE A 73 -5.91 -4.94 7.26
C ILE A 73 -6.50 -4.86 5.87
N ALA A 74 -6.99 -3.68 5.50
CA ALA A 74 -7.57 -3.44 4.18
C ALA A 74 -6.50 -3.43 3.09
N ALA A 75 -6.89 -3.84 1.89
CA ALA A 75 -6.12 -3.56 0.69
C ALA A 75 -6.30 -2.09 0.30
N ILE A 76 -5.22 -1.41 -0.09
CA ILE A 76 -5.21 0.04 -0.32
C ILE A 76 -4.52 0.44 -1.61
N ILE A 77 -4.77 1.66 -2.03
CA ILE A 77 -4.02 2.33 -3.09
C ILE A 77 -3.38 3.58 -2.49
N LEU A 78 -2.08 3.71 -2.63
CA LEU A 78 -1.35 4.94 -2.36
C LEU A 78 -1.16 5.69 -3.67
N LYS A 79 -1.32 7.00 -3.62
CA LYS A 79 -1.01 7.93 -4.71
C LYS A 79 0.09 8.86 -4.24
N GLU A 80 1.23 8.85 -4.94
CA GLU A 80 2.42 9.64 -4.55
C GLU A 80 2.80 9.45 -3.07
N GLY A 81 2.73 8.20 -2.60
CA GLY A 81 3.03 7.82 -1.21
C GLY A 81 1.95 8.16 -0.19
N GLN A 82 0.81 8.74 -0.60
CA GLN A 82 -0.30 9.11 0.29
C GLN A 82 -1.48 8.16 0.12
N PHE A 83 -2.19 7.88 1.23
CA PHE A 83 -3.42 7.08 1.20
C PHE A 83 -4.46 7.75 0.29
N GLN A 84 -4.97 6.98 -0.68
CA GLN A 84 -5.95 7.47 -1.64
C GLN A 84 -7.24 6.65 -1.66
N ALA A 85 -7.14 5.32 -1.53
CA ALA A 85 -8.31 4.45 -1.65
C ALA A 85 -8.13 3.16 -0.87
N THR A 86 -9.24 2.52 -0.56
CA THR A 86 -9.31 1.08 -0.25
C THR A 86 -9.85 0.32 -1.45
N TRP A 87 -9.53 -0.97 -1.54
CA TRP A 87 -10.15 -1.81 -2.57
C TRP A 87 -10.47 -3.21 -2.03
N THR A 88 -11.42 -3.85 -2.68
CA THR A 88 -11.85 -5.21 -2.37
C THR A 88 -12.16 -5.96 -3.65
N PHE A 89 -12.29 -7.27 -3.56
CA PHE A 89 -12.78 -8.08 -4.67
C PHE A 89 -13.77 -9.14 -4.20
N ARG A 90 -14.60 -9.56 -5.14
CA ARG A 90 -15.46 -10.75 -5.01
C ARG A 90 -15.14 -11.68 -6.15
N LYS A 91 -14.92 -12.96 -5.85
CA LYS A 91 -14.67 -13.99 -6.86
C LYS A 91 -15.79 -15.03 -6.90
N SER A 92 -16.05 -15.54 -8.09
CA SER A 92 -16.83 -16.74 -8.35
C SER A 92 -15.89 -17.85 -8.86
N THR A 93 -16.46 -18.92 -9.38
CA THR A 93 -15.69 -20.05 -9.93
C THR A 93 -14.77 -19.65 -11.09
N SER A 94 -15.21 -18.72 -11.95
CA SER A 94 -14.51 -18.34 -13.19
C SER A 94 -14.25 -16.86 -13.35
N SER A 95 -14.79 -16.02 -12.45
CA SER A 95 -14.68 -14.57 -12.59
C SER A 95 -14.37 -13.87 -11.29
N ILE A 96 -13.88 -12.63 -11.40
CA ILE A 96 -13.55 -11.74 -10.29
C ILE A 96 -14.07 -10.33 -10.61
N SER A 97 -14.59 -9.64 -9.60
CA SER A 97 -15.00 -8.24 -9.69
C SER A 97 -14.35 -7.43 -8.59
N PHE A 98 -13.94 -6.21 -8.91
CA PHE A 98 -13.25 -5.31 -7.98
C PHE A 98 -14.13 -4.11 -7.63
N SER A 99 -13.96 -3.61 -6.41
CA SER A 99 -14.56 -2.37 -5.93
C SER A 99 -13.49 -1.49 -5.32
N VAL A 100 -13.38 -0.27 -5.79
CA VAL A 100 -12.43 0.74 -5.32
C VAL A 100 -13.22 1.87 -4.68
N SER A 101 -12.90 2.18 -3.42
CA SER A 101 -13.48 3.31 -2.67
C SER A 101 -12.40 4.34 -2.41
N SER A 102 -12.52 5.53 -2.98
CA SER A 102 -11.45 6.55 -2.99
C SER A 102 -11.86 7.86 -2.34
N LEU A 103 -10.86 8.57 -1.79
CA LEU A 103 -11.04 9.91 -1.20
C LEU A 103 -11.41 10.95 -2.26
N THR A 104 -10.81 10.84 -3.43
CA THR A 104 -11.07 11.68 -4.60
C THR A 104 -11.13 10.83 -5.84
N GLU A 105 -11.77 11.32 -6.89
CA GLU A 105 -11.88 10.59 -8.15
C GLU A 105 -10.51 10.42 -8.81
N PHE A 106 -10.25 9.22 -9.31
CA PHE A 106 -9.09 8.93 -10.16
C PHE A 106 -9.32 9.47 -11.56
N ASN A 107 -8.30 10.08 -12.14
CA ASN A 107 -8.35 10.51 -13.53
C ASN A 107 -8.26 9.31 -14.49
N LYS A 108 -8.43 9.57 -15.79
CA LYS A 108 -8.47 8.54 -16.82
C LYS A 108 -7.20 7.67 -16.87
N SER A 109 -6.02 8.28 -16.75
CA SER A 109 -4.75 7.54 -16.78
C SER A 109 -4.53 6.70 -15.52
N GLU A 110 -4.95 7.20 -14.37
CA GLU A 110 -4.91 6.48 -13.09
C GLU A 110 -5.86 5.28 -13.09
N LYS A 111 -7.09 5.45 -13.59
CA LYS A 111 -8.03 4.34 -13.77
C LYS A 111 -7.47 3.28 -14.71
N ALA A 112 -6.88 3.68 -15.82
CA ALA A 112 -6.25 2.74 -16.76
C ALA A 112 -5.10 1.93 -16.12
N TYR A 113 -4.30 2.55 -15.26
CA TYR A 113 -3.25 1.85 -14.51
C TYR A 113 -3.83 0.84 -13.51
N ILE A 114 -4.86 1.23 -12.75
CA ILE A 114 -5.55 0.36 -11.79
C ILE A 114 -6.19 -0.83 -12.51
N GLU A 115 -6.89 -0.58 -13.61
CA GLU A 115 -7.54 -1.61 -14.43
C GLU A 115 -6.52 -2.61 -14.98
N LYS A 116 -5.42 -2.12 -15.55
CA LYS A 116 -4.33 -2.99 -16.03
C LYS A 116 -3.77 -3.88 -14.91
N SER A 117 -3.59 -3.33 -13.73
CA SER A 117 -3.09 -4.08 -12.56
C SER A 117 -4.08 -5.15 -12.09
N PHE A 118 -5.36 -4.82 -12.05
CA PHE A 118 -6.41 -5.78 -11.67
C PHE A 118 -6.64 -6.86 -12.73
N LEU A 119 -6.51 -6.53 -14.01
CA LEU A 119 -6.54 -7.52 -15.09
C LEU A 119 -5.38 -8.50 -14.98
N ALA A 120 -4.16 -8.00 -14.73
CA ALA A 120 -3.00 -8.85 -14.50
C ALA A 120 -3.18 -9.78 -13.29
N PHE A 121 -3.68 -9.25 -12.18
CA PHE A 121 -4.00 -10.02 -10.98
C PHE A 121 -5.04 -11.11 -11.26
N SER A 122 -6.12 -10.77 -11.98
CA SER A 122 -7.17 -11.71 -12.38
C SER A 122 -6.60 -12.86 -13.22
N SER A 123 -5.76 -12.52 -14.20
CA SER A 123 -5.09 -13.49 -15.07
C SER A 123 -4.19 -14.45 -14.29
N GLN A 124 -3.41 -13.93 -13.33
CA GLN A 124 -2.57 -14.78 -12.46
C GLN A 124 -3.39 -15.76 -11.61
N MET A 125 -4.61 -15.38 -11.25
CA MET A 125 -5.56 -16.26 -10.54
C MET A 125 -6.32 -17.23 -11.46
N GLY A 126 -6.13 -17.16 -12.78
CA GLY A 126 -6.91 -17.95 -13.76
C GLY A 126 -8.38 -17.51 -13.83
N LEU A 127 -8.69 -16.26 -13.48
CA LEU A 127 -10.05 -15.73 -13.47
C LEU A 127 -10.25 -14.63 -14.51
N THR A 128 -11.47 -14.49 -15.01
CA THR A 128 -11.84 -13.38 -15.89
C THR A 128 -12.29 -12.17 -15.06
N CYS A 129 -11.68 -11.02 -15.28
CA CYS A 129 -12.16 -9.78 -14.68
C CYS A 129 -13.50 -9.38 -15.31
N GLN A 130 -14.57 -9.40 -14.50
CA GLN A 130 -15.93 -9.13 -14.96
C GLN A 130 -16.28 -7.64 -14.85
N LYS A 131 -15.86 -6.99 -13.77
CA LYS A 131 -16.24 -5.60 -13.47
C LYS A 131 -15.23 -4.94 -12.52
N ILE A 132 -14.98 -3.66 -12.74
CA ILE A 132 -14.27 -2.79 -11.80
C ILE A 132 -15.17 -1.59 -11.53
N THR A 133 -15.51 -1.36 -10.26
CA THR A 133 -16.39 -0.25 -9.83
C THR A 133 -15.60 0.74 -9.00
N TYR A 134 -15.91 2.00 -9.15
CA TYR A 134 -15.33 3.11 -8.40
C TYR A 134 -16.45 3.84 -7.65
N GLN A 135 -16.18 4.19 -6.41
CA GLN A 135 -17.10 4.96 -5.56
C GLN A 135 -16.30 5.86 -4.62
N ASN A 136 -16.94 6.86 -4.05
CA ASN A 136 -16.35 7.70 -3.02
C ASN A 136 -16.35 6.98 -1.66
N LEU A 137 -15.31 7.26 -0.86
CA LEU A 137 -15.21 6.83 0.54
C LEU A 137 -16.16 7.62 1.41
#